data_ba9bd36156126c27a99b383dd6da2b66
#
_entry.id   ba9bd36156126c27a99b383dd6da2b66
#
_cell.length_a   1.000
_cell.length_b   1.000
_cell.length_c   1.000
_cell.angle_alpha   90.00
_cell.angle_beta   90.00
_cell.angle_gamma   90.00
#
_symmetry.space_group_name_H-M   'P 1'
#
loop_
_entity.id
_entity.type
_entity.pdbx_description
1 polymer ?
#
loop_
_entity_poly.entity_id
_entity_poly.type
_entity_poly.pdbx_seq_one_letter_code
_entity_poly.pdbx_strand_id
1 'polypeptide(L)'
;GSRPFHRGEAWGGSDHNYNCWWDDAHLNHNLNMTSPFWGEFGIASLPHIESVRRYLAEEKDRWPSRPGDHFRHHTPIFGTMGEFGKLSQYSGYFMPDTTLGEFITGSQLAQVVGVRHTLERARTLWPETTGALYYKMNDNYPGVSWSSVDYYGAIKPVHYFVQKSFAPLTGVLLFDRTNLSSQDVSLPVSYTHLTLPP
;
A
#
# COMPACT_ATOMS: atom_id res chain seq x y z
N GLY A 1 -10.38 17.04 -15.19
CA GLY A 1 -9.23 17.58 -14.51
C GLY A 1 -8.03 16.71 -14.77
N SER A 2 -6.95 17.31 -15.24
CA SER A 2 -5.68 16.61 -15.49
C SER A 2 -5.19 15.95 -14.19
N ARG A 3 -5.05 14.68 -14.21
CA ARG A 3 -4.44 13.91 -13.12
C ARG A 3 -2.93 14.12 -13.23
N PRO A 4 -2.26 14.74 -12.26
CA PRO A 4 -0.88 15.18 -12.45
C PRO A 4 0.19 14.09 -12.38
N PHE A 5 -0.15 12.81 -12.05
CA PHE A 5 0.88 11.80 -11.74
C PHE A 5 0.50 10.40 -12.21
N HIS A 6 0.04 10.29 -13.43
CA HIS A 6 -0.66 9.11 -13.78
C HIS A 6 -0.13 8.36 -14.88
N ARG A 7 0.87 7.99 -15.14
CA ARG A 7 1.23 6.88 -16.06
C ARG A 7 2.65 6.49 -15.80
N GLY A 8 2.87 5.22 -15.71
CA GLY A 8 4.16 4.58 -15.79
C GLY A 8 4.90 4.89 -17.11
N GLU A 9 4.98 6.15 -17.44
CA GLU A 9 5.89 6.65 -18.44
C GLU A 9 7.14 7.09 -17.71
N ALA A 10 8.18 6.29 -17.82
CA ALA A 10 9.49 6.59 -17.26
C ALA A 10 10.02 7.91 -17.84
N TRP A 11 9.70 9.00 -17.20
CA TRP A 11 10.31 10.29 -17.49
C TRP A 11 11.69 10.32 -16.86
N GLY A 12 12.71 10.24 -17.69
CA GLY A 12 14.09 10.38 -17.23
C GLY A 12 14.60 9.28 -16.30
N GLY A 13 14.00 8.08 -16.33
CA GLY A 13 14.46 6.94 -15.55
C GLY A 13 13.77 6.72 -14.21
N SER A 14 12.80 7.54 -13.82
CA SER A 14 11.99 7.38 -12.60
C SER A 14 10.50 7.29 -12.93
N ASP A 15 9.77 6.50 -12.15
CA ASP A 15 8.33 6.29 -12.29
C ASP A 15 7.62 6.55 -10.96
N HIS A 16 6.42 7.17 -11.04
CA HIS A 16 5.48 7.30 -9.92
C HIS A 16 4.23 6.50 -10.25
N ASN A 17 4.05 5.36 -9.62
CA ASN A 17 2.99 4.43 -9.96
C ASN A 17 1.92 4.33 -8.86
N TYR A 18 0.73 4.84 -9.17
CA TYR A 18 -0.46 4.74 -8.34
C TYR A 18 -1.65 4.12 -9.08
N ASN A 19 -1.43 3.32 -10.10
CA ASN A 19 -2.50 2.69 -10.86
C ASN A 19 -3.41 1.84 -9.97
N CYS A 20 -2.85 1.20 -8.95
CA CYS A 20 -3.63 0.49 -7.94
C CYS A 20 -4.54 1.40 -7.12
N TRP A 21 -4.27 2.72 -7.07
CA TRP A 21 -5.04 3.65 -6.28
C TRP A 21 -6.00 4.52 -7.11
N TRP A 22 -5.52 5.07 -8.21
CA TRP A 22 -6.27 6.01 -9.03
C TRP A 22 -7.02 5.36 -10.19
N ASP A 23 -6.54 4.23 -10.68
CA ASP A 23 -7.19 3.42 -11.70
C ASP A 23 -7.85 2.20 -11.06
N ASP A 24 -8.59 1.41 -11.84
CA ASP A 24 -9.22 0.19 -11.34
C ASP A 24 -8.28 -1.04 -11.36
N ALA A 25 -6.98 -0.78 -11.23
CA ALA A 25 -6.02 -1.86 -11.20
C ALA A 25 -6.07 -2.65 -9.89
N HIS A 26 -5.90 -3.95 -9.98
CA HIS A 26 -5.79 -4.82 -8.82
C HIS A 26 -4.50 -4.56 -8.04
N LEU A 27 -4.45 -4.93 -6.74
CA LEU A 27 -3.26 -4.81 -5.89
C LEU A 27 -1.99 -5.44 -6.48
N ASN A 28 -2.14 -6.44 -7.34
CA ASN A 28 -1.03 -7.12 -8.01
C ASN A 28 -0.54 -6.39 -9.29
N HIS A 29 -1.16 -5.28 -9.67
CA HIS A 29 -0.78 -4.56 -10.90
C HIS A 29 0.71 -4.21 -10.95
N ASN A 30 1.27 -3.83 -9.82
CA ASN A 30 2.68 -3.43 -9.71
C ASN A 30 3.66 -4.58 -9.96
N LEU A 31 3.22 -5.83 -9.98
CA LEU A 31 4.05 -6.97 -10.40
C LEU A 31 4.49 -6.88 -11.88
N ASN A 32 3.80 -6.07 -12.68
CA ASN A 32 4.12 -5.85 -14.09
C ASN A 32 5.04 -4.63 -14.33
N MET A 33 5.43 -3.91 -13.29
CA MET A 33 6.32 -2.75 -13.43
C MET A 33 7.74 -3.16 -13.85
N THR A 34 8.35 -2.29 -14.66
CA THR A 34 9.70 -2.52 -15.22
C THR A 34 10.57 -1.27 -15.22
N SER A 35 10.17 -0.20 -14.52
CA SER A 35 10.91 1.08 -14.52
C SER A 35 12.29 0.96 -13.86
N PRO A 36 13.31 1.69 -14.34
CA PRO A 36 14.66 1.67 -13.79
C PRO A 36 14.75 2.17 -12.33
N PHE A 37 13.85 3.08 -11.94
CA PHE A 37 13.74 3.60 -10.58
C PHE A 37 12.27 3.89 -10.25
N TRP A 38 11.81 3.40 -9.11
CA TRP A 38 10.43 3.61 -8.65
C TRP A 38 10.42 4.72 -7.61
N GLY A 39 10.22 5.95 -8.07
CA GLY A 39 10.32 7.15 -7.25
C GLY A 39 9.18 7.30 -6.28
N GLU A 40 7.99 6.75 -6.59
CA GLU A 40 6.85 6.84 -5.71
C GLU A 40 5.79 5.75 -6.01
N PHE A 41 5.31 5.10 -4.97
CA PHE A 41 4.18 4.17 -5.00
C PHE A 41 3.62 3.95 -3.60
N GLY A 42 2.36 3.51 -3.49
CA GLY A 42 1.78 3.22 -2.18
C GLY A 42 0.33 2.81 -2.24
N ILE A 43 -0.14 2.23 -1.15
CA ILE A 43 -1.54 1.90 -0.86
C ILE A 43 -1.89 2.56 0.46
N ALA A 44 -3.03 3.26 0.53
CA ALA A 44 -3.49 3.86 1.77
C ALA A 44 -4.16 2.83 2.68
N SER A 45 -4.09 3.08 3.98
CA SER A 45 -4.81 2.31 5.00
C SER A 45 -5.20 3.18 6.19
N LEU A 46 -6.13 2.69 6.99
CA LEU A 46 -6.46 3.33 8.26
C LEU A 46 -5.30 3.17 9.27
N PRO A 47 -5.12 4.13 10.19
CA PRO A 47 -4.24 3.98 11.32
C PRO A 47 -4.81 2.98 12.33
N HIS A 48 -4.05 2.72 13.40
CA HIS A 48 -4.48 1.84 14.47
C HIS A 48 -5.76 2.35 15.16
N ILE A 49 -6.58 1.46 15.71
CA ILE A 49 -7.86 1.81 16.34
C ILE A 49 -7.70 2.86 17.44
N GLU A 50 -6.65 2.78 18.24
CA GLU A 50 -6.39 3.76 19.30
C GLU A 50 -6.05 5.14 18.74
N SER A 51 -5.39 5.20 17.60
CA SER A 51 -5.13 6.45 16.89
C SER A 51 -6.42 7.05 16.33
N VAL A 52 -7.30 6.23 15.76
CA VAL A 52 -8.63 6.68 15.31
C VAL A 52 -9.41 7.29 16.46
N ARG A 53 -9.41 6.65 17.63
CA ARG A 53 -10.09 7.16 18.84
C ARG A 53 -9.55 8.50 19.33
N ARG A 54 -8.31 8.82 19.05
CA ARG A 54 -7.69 10.10 19.46
C ARG A 54 -8.16 11.29 18.65
N TYR A 55 -8.38 11.12 17.35
CA TYR A 55 -8.85 12.21 16.49
C TYR A 55 -10.36 12.18 16.23
N LEU A 56 -11.02 11.05 16.46
CA LEU A 56 -12.49 10.90 16.47
C LEU A 56 -12.92 10.47 17.87
N ALA A 57 -13.11 11.43 18.77
CA ALA A 57 -13.44 11.14 20.17
C ALA A 57 -14.82 10.51 20.32
N GLU A 58 -15.80 10.99 19.56
CA GLU A 58 -17.17 10.51 19.61
C GLU A 58 -17.33 9.20 18.82
N GLU A 59 -17.93 8.19 19.41
CA GLU A 59 -18.13 6.88 18.78
C GLU A 59 -18.98 6.97 17.51
N LYS A 60 -20.01 7.81 17.52
CA LYS A 60 -20.89 8.06 16.36
C LYS A 60 -20.15 8.59 15.13
N ASP A 61 -18.99 9.22 15.30
CA ASP A 61 -18.19 9.80 14.22
C ASP A 61 -17.20 8.80 13.62
N ARG A 62 -17.07 7.60 14.20
CA ARG A 62 -16.09 6.61 13.78
C ARG A 62 -16.61 5.61 12.77
N TRP A 63 -17.84 5.07 12.99
CA TRP A 63 -18.37 4.01 12.15
C TRP A 63 -19.88 3.81 12.31
N PRO A 64 -20.63 3.55 11.23
CA PRO A 64 -20.19 3.64 9.84
C PRO A 64 -19.94 5.08 9.40
N SER A 65 -18.93 5.30 8.61
CA SER A 65 -18.64 6.62 8.05
C SER A 65 -19.67 7.02 6.99
N ARG A 66 -20.07 8.29 7.01
CA ARG A 66 -21.05 8.88 6.08
C ARG A 66 -20.46 10.09 5.36
N PRO A 67 -20.97 10.45 4.18
CA PRO A 67 -20.58 11.70 3.52
C PRO A 67 -20.78 12.90 4.46
N GLY A 68 -19.75 13.73 4.61
CA GLY A 68 -19.77 14.91 5.49
C GLY A 68 -19.33 14.67 6.92
N ASP A 69 -19.05 13.43 7.32
CA ASP A 69 -18.62 13.09 8.67
C ASP A 69 -17.18 13.59 8.98
N HIS A 70 -16.90 13.73 10.26
CA HIS A 70 -15.56 14.04 10.77
C HIS A 70 -14.50 13.03 10.31
N PHE A 71 -14.88 11.76 10.15
CA PHE A 71 -14.00 10.73 9.60
C PHE A 71 -13.47 11.11 8.20
N ARG A 72 -14.32 11.66 7.34
CA ARG A 72 -13.90 12.10 6.00
C ARG A 72 -12.98 13.31 6.04
N HIS A 73 -13.16 14.20 7.01
CA HIS A 73 -12.22 15.31 7.23
C HIS A 73 -10.80 14.81 7.53
N HIS A 74 -10.71 13.67 8.22
CA HIS A 74 -9.46 12.99 8.53
C HIS A 74 -9.02 11.98 7.44
N THR A 75 -9.54 12.11 6.24
CA THR A 75 -9.13 11.33 5.08
C THR A 75 -8.59 12.28 4.01
N PRO A 76 -7.31 12.70 4.12
CA PRO A 76 -6.71 13.71 3.23
C PRO A 76 -6.38 13.17 1.83
N ILE A 77 -6.91 12.04 1.48
CA ILE A 77 -6.79 11.46 0.15
C ILE A 77 -7.64 12.30 -0.78
N PHE A 78 -7.01 13.00 -1.68
CA PHE A 78 -7.61 13.99 -2.57
C PHE A 78 -8.94 13.55 -3.18
N GLY A 79 -9.98 14.14 -2.68
CA GLY A 79 -11.41 14.17 -2.83
C GLY A 79 -12.05 13.82 -4.13
N THR A 80 -11.63 12.78 -4.74
CA THR A 80 -12.25 12.38 -5.97
C THR A 80 -12.58 10.93 -5.88
N MET A 81 -13.71 10.52 -5.89
CA MET A 81 -14.10 9.14 -6.08
C MET A 81 -14.26 8.28 -4.84
N GLY A 82 -14.79 8.88 -3.78
CA GLY A 82 -15.13 8.03 -2.66
C GLY A 82 -13.92 7.26 -2.18
N GLU A 83 -13.06 7.94 -1.52
CA GLU A 83 -11.84 7.43 -0.90
C GLU A 83 -12.12 6.14 -0.13
N PHE A 84 -13.29 6.08 0.49
CA PHE A 84 -13.78 4.86 1.12
C PHE A 84 -14.14 3.78 0.11
N GLY A 85 -14.58 4.12 -1.10
CA GLY A 85 -14.85 3.15 -2.15
C GLY A 85 -13.62 2.30 -2.45
N LYS A 86 -12.47 2.93 -2.64
CA LYS A 86 -11.21 2.21 -2.89
C LYS A 86 -10.70 1.50 -1.65
N LEU A 87 -10.77 2.14 -0.49
CA LEU A 87 -10.42 1.50 0.79
C LEU A 87 -11.31 0.30 1.06
N SER A 88 -12.63 0.41 0.90
CA SER A 88 -13.57 -0.69 1.10
C SER A 88 -13.37 -1.79 0.07
N GLN A 89 -13.11 -1.45 -1.19
CA GLN A 89 -12.80 -2.45 -2.22
C GLN A 89 -11.60 -3.31 -1.81
N TYR A 90 -10.52 -2.67 -1.39
CA TYR A 90 -9.30 -3.38 -1.02
C TYR A 90 -9.39 -4.07 0.34
N SER A 91 -10.03 -3.43 1.31
CA SER A 91 -10.31 -4.05 2.61
C SER A 91 -11.16 -5.30 2.45
N GLY A 92 -12.18 -5.23 1.62
CA GLY A 92 -13.11 -6.33 1.33
C GLY A 92 -12.48 -7.58 0.71
N TYR A 93 -11.25 -7.48 0.18
CA TYR A 93 -10.50 -8.68 -0.23
C TYR A 93 -10.02 -9.52 0.95
N PHE A 94 -9.97 -8.95 2.16
CA PHE A 94 -9.41 -9.58 3.35
C PHE A 94 -10.39 -9.69 4.51
N MET A 95 -11.30 -8.73 4.64
CA MET A 95 -12.24 -8.62 5.77
C MET A 95 -13.62 -8.16 5.31
N PRO A 96 -14.71 -8.52 6.02
CA PRO A 96 -16.07 -8.18 5.61
C PRO A 96 -16.49 -6.72 5.81
N ASP A 97 -15.67 -5.85 6.40
CA ASP A 97 -15.92 -4.42 6.63
C ASP A 97 -17.21 -4.10 7.43
N THR A 98 -17.66 -5.00 8.28
CA THR A 98 -18.89 -4.79 9.07
C THR A 98 -18.63 -3.92 10.30
N THR A 99 -17.42 -3.92 10.81
CA THR A 99 -16.97 -3.11 11.95
C THR A 99 -15.77 -2.25 11.59
N LEU A 100 -15.55 -1.17 12.35
CA LEU A 100 -14.36 -0.35 12.20
C LEU A 100 -13.07 -1.17 12.36
N GLY A 101 -13.05 -2.13 13.28
CA GLY A 101 -11.88 -2.99 13.51
C GLY A 101 -11.55 -3.87 12.30
N GLU A 102 -12.57 -4.44 11.67
CA GLU A 102 -12.42 -5.21 10.43
C GLU A 102 -11.94 -4.34 9.28
N PHE A 103 -12.52 -3.16 9.11
CA PHE A 103 -12.13 -2.21 8.08
C PHE A 103 -10.67 -1.74 8.26
N ILE A 104 -10.24 -1.44 9.49
CA ILE A 104 -8.85 -1.14 9.80
C ILE A 104 -7.96 -2.33 9.40
N THR A 105 -8.28 -3.53 9.84
CA THR A 105 -7.49 -4.74 9.58
C THR A 105 -7.40 -5.03 8.09
N GLY A 106 -8.52 -5.02 7.38
CA GLY A 106 -8.58 -5.28 5.95
C GLY A 106 -7.77 -4.26 5.13
N SER A 107 -7.93 -2.97 5.43
CA SER A 107 -7.17 -1.91 4.76
C SER A 107 -5.66 -2.01 5.01
N GLN A 108 -5.25 -2.36 6.23
CA GLN A 108 -3.85 -2.55 6.57
C GLN A 108 -3.25 -3.79 5.89
N LEU A 109 -4.01 -4.88 5.75
CA LEU A 109 -3.58 -6.05 4.99
C LEU A 109 -3.44 -5.72 3.50
N ALA A 110 -4.35 -4.96 2.94
CA ALA A 110 -4.25 -4.49 1.56
C ALA A 110 -2.99 -3.63 1.35
N GLN A 111 -2.69 -2.72 2.29
CA GLN A 111 -1.47 -1.94 2.26
C GLN A 111 -0.22 -2.82 2.30
N VAL A 112 -0.19 -3.82 3.18
CA VAL A 112 0.92 -4.79 3.26
C VAL A 112 1.12 -5.48 1.92
N VAL A 113 0.07 -6.04 1.34
CA VAL A 113 0.16 -6.79 0.08
C VAL A 113 0.65 -5.90 -1.05
N GLY A 114 0.03 -4.73 -1.25
CA GLY A 114 0.38 -3.86 -2.36
C GLY A 114 1.80 -3.29 -2.26
N VAL A 115 2.21 -2.82 -1.08
CA VAL A 115 3.55 -2.26 -0.89
C VAL A 115 4.63 -3.34 -0.94
N ARG A 116 4.40 -4.47 -0.27
CA ARG A 116 5.32 -5.61 -0.27
C ARG A 116 5.56 -6.13 -1.68
N HIS A 117 4.50 -6.43 -2.43
CA HIS A 117 4.61 -6.94 -3.81
C HIS A 117 5.41 -5.98 -4.69
N THR A 118 5.19 -4.67 -4.54
CA THR A 118 5.92 -3.66 -5.29
C THR A 118 7.42 -3.68 -4.96
N LEU A 119 7.78 -3.66 -3.68
CA LEU A 119 9.17 -3.72 -3.24
C LEU A 119 9.87 -5.03 -3.65
N GLU A 120 9.20 -6.15 -3.47
CA GLU A 120 9.73 -7.46 -3.84
C GLU A 120 9.92 -7.56 -5.36
N ARG A 121 8.98 -7.03 -6.15
CA ARG A 121 9.13 -6.96 -7.61
C ARG A 121 10.34 -6.09 -8.00
N ALA A 122 10.50 -4.91 -7.40
CA ALA A 122 11.66 -4.06 -7.67
C ALA A 122 12.98 -4.81 -7.45
N ARG A 123 13.06 -5.59 -6.37
CA ARG A 123 14.25 -6.39 -6.07
C ARG A 123 14.52 -7.49 -7.09
N THR A 124 13.48 -8.13 -7.63
CA THR A 124 13.65 -9.18 -8.65
C THR A 124 14.14 -8.65 -10.00
N LEU A 125 14.03 -7.35 -10.21
CA LEU A 125 14.45 -6.69 -11.44
C LEU A 125 15.87 -6.10 -11.36
N TRP A 126 16.59 -6.35 -10.28
CA TRP A 126 18.00 -5.94 -10.21
C TRP A 126 18.84 -6.66 -11.29
N PRO A 127 19.72 -5.96 -12.05
CA PRO A 127 20.11 -4.54 -11.94
C PRO A 127 19.26 -3.56 -12.77
N GLU A 128 18.24 -3.99 -13.49
CA GLU A 128 17.40 -3.14 -14.34
C GLU A 128 16.65 -2.10 -13.54
N THR A 129 16.13 -2.46 -12.35
CA THR A 129 15.58 -1.55 -11.35
C THR A 129 16.58 -1.31 -10.24
N THR A 130 17.01 -0.08 -10.06
CA THR A 130 18.09 0.31 -9.14
C THR A 130 17.60 0.85 -7.79
N GLY A 131 16.31 1.18 -7.68
CA GLY A 131 15.74 1.66 -6.42
C GLY A 131 14.23 1.77 -6.43
N ALA A 132 13.67 1.80 -5.22
CA ALA A 132 12.24 1.92 -4.98
C ALA A 132 11.97 2.70 -3.70
N LEU A 133 11.14 3.75 -3.77
CA LEU A 133 10.77 4.59 -2.65
C LEU A 133 9.27 4.49 -2.42
N TYR A 134 8.86 3.90 -1.30
CA TYR A 134 7.44 3.83 -0.99
C TYR A 134 6.93 5.16 -0.37
N TYR A 135 5.77 5.56 -0.77
CA TYR A 135 5.04 6.67 -0.20
C TYR A 135 4.01 6.12 0.78
N LYS A 136 4.16 6.37 2.08
CA LYS A 136 5.20 7.18 2.73
C LYS A 136 5.56 6.60 4.10
N MET A 137 6.65 7.12 4.71
CA MET A 137 7.09 6.62 6.00
C MET A 137 6.15 7.02 7.14
N ASN A 138 5.83 8.32 7.29
CA ASN A 138 5.05 8.83 8.42
C ASN A 138 4.08 9.93 8.01
N ASP A 139 3.15 10.24 8.92
CA ASP A 139 2.16 11.28 8.74
C ASP A 139 2.51 12.59 9.43
N ASN A 140 2.03 13.68 8.84
CA ASN A 140 2.02 15.03 9.40
C ASN A 140 0.62 15.49 9.83
N TYR A 141 -0.39 14.64 9.66
CA TYR A 141 -1.79 14.90 9.98
C TYR A 141 -2.47 13.60 10.42
N PRO A 142 -3.33 13.62 11.47
CA PRO A 142 -4.00 12.40 11.94
C PRO A 142 -5.12 12.00 10.98
N GLY A 143 -5.06 10.79 10.45
CA GLY A 143 -6.08 10.31 9.51
C GLY A 143 -5.70 9.08 8.72
N VAL A 144 -6.47 8.81 7.68
CA VAL A 144 -6.22 7.75 6.71
C VAL A 144 -5.13 8.19 5.75
N SER A 145 -4.11 7.37 5.53
CA SER A 145 -3.02 7.72 4.61
C SER A 145 -2.20 6.52 4.15
N TRP A 146 -1.24 6.80 3.27
CA TRP A 146 -0.25 5.83 2.77
C TRP A 146 0.89 5.53 3.75
N SER A 147 0.92 6.20 4.91
CA SER A 147 2.02 6.07 5.87
C SER A 147 2.16 4.66 6.44
N SER A 148 3.39 4.30 6.79
CA SER A 148 3.69 3.10 7.57
C SER A 148 3.76 3.36 9.08
N VAL A 149 3.94 4.62 9.46
CA VAL A 149 3.86 5.11 10.86
C VAL A 149 2.82 6.22 10.88
N ASP A 150 1.82 6.12 11.73
CA ASP A 150 0.76 7.12 11.78
C ASP A 150 1.20 8.41 12.48
N TYR A 151 0.33 9.42 12.48
CA TYR A 151 0.60 10.72 13.09
C TYR A 151 1.01 10.66 14.57
N TYR A 152 0.52 9.69 15.30
CA TYR A 152 0.81 9.52 16.73
C TYR A 152 2.02 8.62 17.00
N GLY A 153 2.71 8.17 15.96
CA GLY A 153 3.86 7.30 16.06
C GLY A 153 3.52 5.80 16.17
N ALA A 154 2.26 5.43 16.00
CA ALA A 154 1.89 4.01 15.99
C ALA A 154 2.28 3.37 14.65
N ILE A 155 2.91 2.21 14.75
CA ILE A 155 3.47 1.48 13.61
C ILE A 155 2.38 0.60 13.00
N LYS A 156 2.11 0.79 11.70
CA LYS A 156 1.22 -0.09 10.95
C LYS A 156 1.96 -1.37 10.51
N PRO A 157 1.25 -2.48 10.28
CA PRO A 157 1.86 -3.76 9.86
C PRO A 157 2.79 -3.63 8.64
N VAL A 158 2.47 -2.78 7.67
CA VAL A 158 3.28 -2.57 6.47
C VAL A 158 4.73 -2.17 6.79
N HIS A 159 4.98 -1.48 7.88
CA HIS A 159 6.32 -1.06 8.29
C HIS A 159 7.28 -2.23 8.47
N TYR A 160 6.80 -3.31 9.10
CA TYR A 160 7.60 -4.52 9.31
C TYR A 160 7.89 -5.26 8.00
N PHE A 161 6.94 -5.24 7.05
CA PHE A 161 7.15 -5.84 5.73
C PHE A 161 8.09 -5.00 4.87
N VAL A 162 8.03 -3.68 4.96
CA VAL A 162 9.00 -2.79 4.34
C VAL A 162 10.40 -3.06 4.86
N GLN A 163 10.56 -3.16 6.19
CA GLN A 163 11.85 -3.51 6.80
C GLN A 163 12.41 -4.83 6.26
N LYS A 164 11.56 -5.86 6.15
CA LYS A 164 11.96 -7.17 5.59
C LYS A 164 12.32 -7.06 4.11
N SER A 165 11.53 -6.29 3.34
CA SER A 165 11.79 -6.11 1.91
C SER A 165 13.09 -5.36 1.64
N PHE A 166 13.56 -4.51 2.55
CA PHE A 166 14.85 -3.83 2.47
C PHE A 166 16.01 -4.58 3.15
N ALA A 167 15.78 -5.77 3.71
CA ALA A 167 16.87 -6.56 4.29
C ALA A 167 17.93 -6.86 3.21
N PRO A 168 19.24 -6.90 3.58
CA PRO A 168 20.32 -7.20 2.64
C PRO A 168 20.12 -8.51 1.88
N LEU A 169 19.62 -9.53 2.57
CA LEU A 169 19.24 -10.81 1.99
C LEU A 169 17.75 -11.05 2.21
N THR A 170 17.00 -11.30 1.15
CA THR A 170 15.61 -11.69 1.22
C THR A 170 15.26 -12.67 0.10
N GLY A 171 14.45 -13.67 0.42
CA GLY A 171 13.82 -14.54 -0.55
C GLY A 171 12.49 -13.89 -1.01
N VAL A 172 12.28 -13.85 -2.30
CA VAL A 172 11.06 -13.28 -2.90
C VAL A 172 10.29 -14.38 -3.60
N LEU A 173 9.00 -14.46 -3.28
CA LEU A 173 8.04 -15.30 -3.95
C LEU A 173 6.96 -14.41 -4.57
N LEU A 174 6.98 -14.29 -5.90
CA LEU A 174 5.97 -13.53 -6.64
C LEU A 174 4.89 -14.47 -7.16
N PHE A 175 3.64 -14.13 -6.90
CA PHE A 175 2.48 -14.84 -7.41
C PHE A 175 1.38 -13.85 -7.79
N ASP A 176 0.71 -14.14 -8.88
CA ASP A 176 -0.36 -13.31 -9.43
C ASP A 176 -1.76 -13.69 -8.93
N ARG A 177 -1.86 -14.79 -8.17
CA ARG A 177 -3.12 -15.35 -7.68
C ARG A 177 -3.05 -15.62 -6.19
N THR A 178 -4.14 -15.33 -5.52
CA THR A 178 -4.34 -15.65 -4.11
C THR A 178 -5.07 -16.99 -3.90
N ASN A 179 -5.72 -17.51 -4.94
CA ASN A 179 -6.42 -18.80 -4.90
C ASN A 179 -5.62 -19.85 -5.67
N LEU A 180 -4.88 -20.66 -4.93
CA LEU A 180 -4.14 -21.79 -5.46
C LEU A 180 -5.02 -23.03 -5.33
N SER A 181 -5.71 -23.38 -6.40
CA SER A 181 -6.41 -24.67 -6.47
C SER A 181 -5.40 -25.83 -6.56
N SER A 182 -5.85 -27.05 -6.33
CA SER A 182 -5.04 -28.29 -6.23
C SER A 182 -4.24 -28.68 -7.48
N GLN A 183 -4.05 -27.79 -8.43
CA GLN A 183 -3.17 -27.98 -9.59
C GLN A 183 -1.76 -27.50 -9.24
N ASP A 184 -0.76 -28.21 -9.78
CA ASP A 184 0.64 -27.82 -9.63
C ASP A 184 0.86 -26.38 -10.10
N VAL A 185 1.35 -25.54 -9.22
CA VAL A 185 1.66 -24.15 -9.51
C VAL A 185 3.18 -24.00 -9.57
N SER A 186 3.68 -23.63 -10.74
CA SER A 186 5.08 -23.22 -10.87
C SER A 186 5.22 -21.79 -10.38
N LEU A 187 5.94 -21.59 -9.28
CA LEU A 187 6.19 -20.26 -8.70
C LEU A 187 7.63 -19.85 -9.02
N PRO A 188 7.82 -18.71 -9.69
CA PRO A 188 9.15 -18.17 -9.85
C PRO A 188 9.70 -17.72 -8.48
N VAL A 189 10.86 -18.22 -8.11
CA VAL A 189 11.59 -17.82 -6.90
C VAL A 189 12.83 -17.05 -7.33
N SER A 190 12.98 -15.84 -6.81
CA SER A 190 14.15 -15.01 -7.05
C SER A 190 14.88 -14.75 -5.72
N TYR A 191 16.20 -14.84 -5.76
CA TYR A 191 17.08 -14.47 -4.65
C TYR A 191 17.91 -13.27 -5.09
N THR A 192 17.88 -12.19 -4.31
CA THR A 192 18.77 -11.06 -4.54
C THR A 192 19.78 -10.93 -3.41
N HIS A 193 21.06 -10.97 -3.75
CA HIS A 193 22.15 -10.55 -2.88
C HIS A 193 22.43 -9.06 -3.11
N LEU A 194 22.33 -8.28 -2.04
CA LEU A 194 23.07 -7.03 -2.00
C LEU A 194 24.48 -7.41 -1.53
N THR A 195 25.40 -7.61 -2.44
CA THR A 195 26.83 -7.62 -2.09
C THR A 195 27.16 -6.21 -1.63
N LEU A 196 27.44 -6.05 -0.35
CA LEU A 196 28.10 -4.84 0.12
C LEU A 196 29.44 -4.78 -0.61
N PRO A 197 29.85 -3.63 -1.17
CA PRO A 197 31.19 -3.47 -1.70
C PRO A 197 32.21 -3.77 -0.60
N PRO A 198 33.36 -4.35 -0.93
CA PRO A 198 34.41 -4.66 0.01
C PRO A 198 34.92 -3.44 0.75
#